data_3c86ac4c60e548533ce8afcefd1c2b61
#
_entry.id   3c86ac4c60e548533ce8afcefd1c2b61
#
_cell.length_a   1.000
_cell.length_b   1.000
_cell.length_c   1.000
_cell.angle_alpha   90.00
_cell.angle_beta   90.00
_cell.angle_gamma   90.00
#
_symmetry.space_group_name_H-M   'P 1'
#
loop_
_entity.id
_entity.type
_entity.pdbx_description
1 polymer ?
#
loop_
_entity_poly.entity_id
_entity_poly.type
_entity_poly.pdbx_seq_one_letter_code
_entity_poly.pdbx_strand_id
1 'polypeptide(L)'
;MSLLALKLARTLFWLAIFFMAQLTSSFAQAEPQSSTSTELTSIEALKFCLVGADSAACLDKIFREVLKTESTKAALQLIQRFELQDPELRRDCHPIVHAVGRETFRIKGNIHDSFSACDQTCHSGCYHGSVERFLRGEDIYSQVERHPSQAELKEKAAAACDSDVPVRLRFQCLHGLGHALMFFSRYKLAPSLEACDALIEEWSRQSCYGGVFMENLSSSTPELRDLSPTDYHYPCNKVDTRYRGECYVMQTSRMTEMGLSASRIFEECQKSGEYDLPCTLSIGRDLSNDVRIGQSRPTAQKCESVAGERRLACMRGVIYALIDNTWDGRYVLPFCVAFAEESDQQSCIRESIGYLKTTFQKSVEEITNDCAQYLGQPKRCLDLASR
;
A
#
# COMPACT_ATOMS: atom_id res chain seq x y z
N MET A 1 -64.34 -44.86 40.39
CA MET A 1 -63.20 -44.26 39.70
C MET A 1 -61.96 -44.93 40.28
N SER A 2 -61.26 -45.66 39.40
CA SER A 2 -60.20 -46.62 39.77
C SER A 2 -58.93 -45.95 40.19
N LEU A 3 -58.27 -46.46 41.23
CA LEU A 3 -56.95 -46.04 41.73
C LEU A 3 -55.88 -45.91 40.61
N LEU A 4 -56.13 -46.53 39.46
CA LEU A 4 -55.26 -46.49 38.29
C LEU A 4 -55.29 -45.12 37.60
N ALA A 5 -56.43 -44.42 37.54
CA ALA A 5 -56.60 -43.14 36.93
C ALA A 5 -55.89 -42.01 37.72
N LEU A 6 -55.81 -42.14 39.03
CA LEU A 6 -55.12 -41.15 39.90
C LEU A 6 -53.59 -41.25 39.82
N LYS A 7 -53.03 -42.46 39.56
CA LYS A 7 -51.61 -42.68 39.38
C LYS A 7 -51.11 -42.16 38.01
N LEU A 8 -51.90 -42.31 36.96
CA LEU A 8 -51.55 -41.79 35.64
C LEU A 8 -51.56 -40.25 35.59
N ALA A 9 -52.54 -39.61 36.26
CA ALA A 9 -52.59 -38.13 36.32
C ALA A 9 -51.41 -37.54 37.10
N ARG A 10 -50.93 -38.21 38.14
CA ARG A 10 -49.75 -37.74 38.90
C ARG A 10 -48.44 -37.87 38.14
N THR A 11 -48.28 -38.94 37.35
CA THR A 11 -47.03 -39.11 36.54
C THR A 11 -47.00 -38.15 35.36
N LEU A 12 -48.09 -37.84 34.72
CA LEU A 12 -48.17 -36.86 33.65
C LEU A 12 -47.95 -35.41 34.16
N PHE A 13 -48.39 -35.08 35.37
CA PHE A 13 -48.16 -33.78 36.00
C PHE A 13 -46.69 -33.54 36.36
N TRP A 14 -45.98 -34.57 36.84
CA TRP A 14 -44.56 -34.48 37.12
C TRP A 14 -43.71 -34.47 35.86
N LEU A 15 -44.08 -35.13 34.79
CA LEU A 15 -43.38 -35.07 33.48
C LEU A 15 -43.57 -33.67 32.82
N ALA A 16 -44.75 -33.03 32.97
CA ALA A 16 -44.98 -31.67 32.46
C ALA A 16 -44.17 -30.61 33.21
N ILE A 17 -44.00 -30.76 34.55
CA ILE A 17 -43.18 -29.87 35.35
C ILE A 17 -41.68 -30.03 35.01
N PHE A 18 -41.20 -31.27 34.74
CA PHE A 18 -39.82 -31.50 34.36
C PHE A 18 -39.49 -30.99 32.95
N PHE A 19 -40.46 -31.01 32.03
CA PHE A 19 -40.30 -30.46 30.69
C PHE A 19 -40.36 -28.91 30.67
N MET A 20 -41.14 -28.28 31.53
CA MET A 20 -41.16 -26.82 31.68
C MET A 20 -39.90 -26.28 32.39
N ALA A 21 -39.31 -27.06 33.30
CA ALA A 21 -38.06 -26.65 33.97
C ALA A 21 -36.84 -26.72 33.06
N GLN A 22 -36.89 -27.50 31.95
CA GLN A 22 -35.80 -27.55 30.95
C GLN A 22 -35.93 -26.48 29.85
N LEU A 23 -37.06 -25.81 29.72
CA LEU A 23 -37.28 -24.73 28.74
C LEU A 23 -36.88 -23.34 29.28
N THR A 24 -36.57 -23.20 30.58
CA THR A 24 -36.15 -21.92 31.18
C THR A 24 -34.63 -21.79 31.41
N SER A 25 -33.85 -22.79 31.06
CA SER A 25 -32.38 -22.76 31.27
C SER A 25 -31.55 -22.60 29.98
N SER A 26 -32.17 -22.16 28.87
CA SER A 26 -31.45 -21.84 27.62
C SER A 26 -31.57 -20.38 27.18
N PHE A 27 -31.90 -19.47 28.10
CA PHE A 27 -31.48 -18.08 27.94
C PHE A 27 -30.08 -17.94 28.56
N ALA A 28 -29.10 -18.56 27.92
CA ALA A 28 -27.74 -18.09 28.04
C ALA A 28 -27.77 -16.63 27.60
N GLN A 29 -27.47 -15.75 28.55
CA GLN A 29 -27.13 -14.36 28.25
C GLN A 29 -26.07 -14.40 27.15
N ALA A 30 -26.47 -14.07 25.93
CA ALA A 30 -25.55 -13.61 24.94
C ALA A 30 -24.93 -12.36 25.55
N GLU A 31 -23.70 -12.46 26.03
CA GLU A 31 -22.87 -11.29 26.29
C GLU A 31 -22.98 -10.41 25.03
N PRO A 32 -23.14 -9.11 25.16
CA PRO A 32 -23.10 -8.24 24.02
C PRO A 32 -21.70 -8.38 23.41
N GLN A 33 -21.60 -9.20 22.36
CA GLN A 33 -20.41 -9.19 21.50
C GLN A 33 -20.22 -7.75 21.08
N SER A 34 -19.06 -7.22 21.36
CA SER A 34 -18.57 -5.89 21.05
C SER A 34 -18.85 -5.55 19.57
N SER A 35 -20.05 -5.04 19.33
CA SER A 35 -20.50 -4.58 18.00
C SER A 35 -19.98 -3.19 17.64
N THR A 36 -19.18 -2.58 18.51
CA THR A 36 -18.80 -1.17 18.38
C THR A 36 -17.59 -0.92 17.47
N SER A 37 -16.67 -1.85 17.28
CA SER A 37 -15.52 -1.62 16.39
C SER A 37 -15.83 -1.90 14.92
N THR A 38 -16.73 -2.83 14.64
CA THR A 38 -17.09 -3.22 13.26
C THR A 38 -18.03 -2.22 12.59
N GLU A 39 -18.87 -1.50 13.36
CA GLU A 39 -19.73 -0.43 12.82
C GLU A 39 -18.97 0.86 12.51
N LEU A 40 -17.91 1.17 13.27
CA LEU A 40 -17.08 2.36 13.06
C LEU A 40 -16.18 2.27 11.81
N THR A 41 -15.88 1.06 11.35
CA THR A 41 -15.01 0.83 10.19
C THR A 41 -15.74 -0.01 9.16
N SER A 42 -16.65 0.61 8.41
CA SER A 42 -17.27 0.02 7.23
C SER A 42 -16.62 0.55 5.96
N ILE A 43 -16.81 -0.17 4.85
CA ILE A 43 -16.42 0.30 3.51
C ILE A 43 -16.99 1.70 3.25
N GLU A 44 -18.26 1.93 3.59
CA GLU A 44 -18.98 3.18 3.39
C GLU A 44 -18.37 4.33 4.21
N ALA A 45 -17.99 4.07 5.47
CA ALA A 45 -17.36 5.07 6.33
C ALA A 45 -15.98 5.51 5.78
N LEU A 46 -15.18 4.57 5.29
CA LEU A 46 -13.90 4.87 4.67
C LEU A 46 -14.07 5.65 3.36
N LYS A 47 -15.01 5.24 2.51
CA LYS A 47 -15.33 5.97 1.26
C LYS A 47 -15.85 7.37 1.53
N PHE A 48 -16.66 7.55 2.55
CA PHE A 48 -17.12 8.86 2.97
C PHE A 48 -15.95 9.79 3.36
N CYS A 49 -14.95 9.27 4.09
CA CYS A 49 -13.76 10.04 4.44
C CYS A 49 -12.93 10.40 3.20
N LEU A 50 -12.77 9.49 2.23
CA LEU A 50 -11.94 9.70 1.04
C LEU A 50 -12.41 10.86 0.16
N VAL A 51 -13.71 11.14 0.12
CA VAL A 51 -14.28 12.24 -0.70
C VAL A 51 -14.41 13.56 0.06
N GLY A 52 -14.11 13.59 1.35
CA GLY A 52 -14.22 14.76 2.20
C GLY A 52 -13.04 15.73 2.07
N ALA A 53 -13.27 17.02 2.30
CA ALA A 53 -12.20 18.03 2.30
C ALA A 53 -11.11 17.78 3.35
N ASP A 54 -11.46 17.16 4.48
CA ASP A 54 -10.55 16.81 5.57
C ASP A 54 -10.33 15.28 5.65
N SER A 55 -10.08 14.64 4.51
CA SER A 55 -9.95 13.19 4.38
C SER A 55 -9.00 12.58 5.41
N ALA A 56 -7.81 13.14 5.59
CA ALA A 56 -6.81 12.64 6.55
C ALA A 56 -7.33 12.70 8.00
N ALA A 57 -7.93 13.82 8.42
CA ALA A 57 -8.48 13.96 9.76
C ALA A 57 -9.66 13.02 10.03
N CYS A 58 -10.51 12.82 9.01
CA CYS A 58 -11.62 11.89 9.06
C CYS A 58 -11.13 10.45 9.26
N LEU A 59 -10.16 10.02 8.46
CA LEU A 59 -9.56 8.69 8.56
C LEU A 59 -8.83 8.48 9.90
N ASP A 60 -8.05 9.46 10.35
CA ASP A 60 -7.36 9.39 11.65
C ASP A 60 -8.35 9.21 12.80
N LYS A 61 -9.50 9.89 12.75
CA LYS A 61 -10.55 9.74 13.76
C LYS A 61 -11.09 8.30 13.80
N ILE A 62 -11.33 7.69 12.64
CA ILE A 62 -11.77 6.29 12.55
C ILE A 62 -10.71 5.38 13.18
N PHE A 63 -9.46 5.46 12.74
CA PHE A 63 -8.41 4.54 13.22
C PHE A 63 -7.96 4.82 14.65
N ARG A 64 -8.15 6.03 15.15
CA ARG A 64 -8.00 6.34 16.57
C ARG A 64 -8.97 5.53 17.43
N GLU A 65 -10.22 5.39 17.01
CA GLU A 65 -11.20 4.57 17.71
C GLU A 65 -10.92 3.08 17.55
N VAL A 66 -10.61 2.63 16.33
CA VAL A 66 -10.27 1.22 16.05
C VAL A 66 -9.08 0.76 16.89
N LEU A 67 -8.00 1.54 16.94
CA LEU A 67 -6.78 1.17 17.65
C LEU A 67 -6.88 1.30 19.19
N LYS A 68 -8.03 1.67 19.73
CA LYS A 68 -8.30 1.55 21.17
C LYS A 68 -8.54 0.09 21.59
N THR A 69 -9.10 -0.70 20.70
CA THR A 69 -9.52 -2.08 20.96
C THR A 69 -8.78 -3.10 20.09
N GLU A 70 -8.33 -2.70 18.92
CA GLU A 70 -7.68 -3.57 17.95
C GLU A 70 -6.18 -3.27 17.82
N SER A 71 -5.41 -4.26 17.39
CA SER A 71 -4.00 -4.06 17.05
C SER A 71 -3.84 -3.39 15.66
N THR A 72 -2.70 -2.73 15.45
CA THR A 72 -2.33 -2.21 14.11
C THR A 72 -2.43 -3.29 13.03
N LYS A 73 -1.94 -4.51 13.33
CA LYS A 73 -2.01 -5.65 12.41
C LYS A 73 -3.46 -6.04 12.09
N ALA A 74 -4.36 -6.04 13.06
CA ALA A 74 -5.78 -6.35 12.84
C ALA A 74 -6.45 -5.27 11.97
N ALA A 75 -6.12 -3.99 12.19
CA ALA A 75 -6.61 -2.89 11.35
C ALA A 75 -6.12 -3.02 9.89
N LEU A 76 -4.85 -3.34 9.67
CA LEU A 76 -4.30 -3.58 8.33
C LEU A 76 -4.96 -4.78 7.64
N GLN A 77 -5.16 -5.88 8.36
CA GLN A 77 -5.89 -7.05 7.83
C GLN A 77 -7.34 -6.73 7.47
N LEU A 78 -8.00 -5.84 8.21
CA LEU A 78 -9.34 -5.37 7.86
C LEU A 78 -9.34 -4.63 6.52
N ILE A 79 -8.38 -3.72 6.31
CA ILE A 79 -8.25 -3.01 5.03
C ILE A 79 -7.94 -3.97 3.88
N GLN A 80 -7.06 -4.97 4.08
CA GLN A 80 -6.81 -6.01 3.07
C GLN A 80 -8.09 -6.74 2.66
N ARG A 81 -8.99 -7.04 3.59
CA ARG A 81 -10.29 -7.65 3.26
C ARG A 81 -11.17 -6.71 2.47
N PHE A 82 -11.21 -5.42 2.82
CA PHE A 82 -12.03 -4.43 2.13
C PHE A 82 -11.55 -4.16 0.71
N GLU A 83 -10.23 -4.06 0.46
CA GLU A 83 -9.69 -3.88 -0.89
C GLU A 83 -10.00 -5.05 -1.84
N LEU A 84 -10.21 -6.26 -1.30
CA LEU A 84 -10.64 -7.41 -2.10
C LEU A 84 -12.12 -7.34 -2.48
N GLN A 85 -12.95 -6.65 -1.68
CA GLN A 85 -14.40 -6.55 -1.87
C GLN A 85 -14.82 -5.33 -2.69
N ASP A 86 -14.07 -4.22 -2.59
CA ASP A 86 -14.42 -2.95 -3.21
C ASP A 86 -13.28 -2.41 -4.09
N PRO A 87 -13.50 -2.24 -5.42
CA PRO A 87 -12.48 -1.76 -6.34
C PRO A 87 -12.03 -0.31 -6.08
N GLU A 88 -12.90 0.53 -5.51
CA GLU A 88 -12.56 1.92 -5.18
C GLU A 88 -11.63 1.96 -3.97
N LEU A 89 -11.94 1.19 -2.91
CA LEU A 89 -11.04 1.05 -1.78
C LEU A 89 -9.71 0.41 -2.17
N ARG A 90 -9.70 -0.51 -3.13
CA ARG A 90 -8.43 -1.08 -3.65
C ARG A 90 -7.55 -0.02 -4.29
N ARG A 91 -8.13 0.87 -5.10
CA ARG A 91 -7.41 1.98 -5.73
C ARG A 91 -6.89 2.98 -4.70
N ASP A 92 -7.71 3.30 -3.71
CA ASP A 92 -7.50 4.39 -2.77
C ASP A 92 -7.08 3.91 -1.36
N CYS A 93 -6.67 2.64 -1.21
CA CYS A 93 -6.31 2.07 0.09
C CYS A 93 -5.04 2.69 0.71
N HIS A 94 -4.13 3.23 -0.10
CA HIS A 94 -2.87 3.77 0.37
C HIS A 94 -3.04 4.94 1.37
N PRO A 95 -3.80 6.00 1.10
CA PRO A 95 -4.08 7.04 2.09
C PRO A 95 -4.84 6.54 3.32
N ILE A 96 -5.65 5.47 3.20
CA ILE A 96 -6.33 4.87 4.35
C ILE A 96 -5.31 4.29 5.33
N VAL A 97 -4.33 3.54 4.85
CA VAL A 97 -3.31 2.93 5.74
C VAL A 97 -2.27 3.93 6.24
N HIS A 98 -2.12 5.11 5.61
CA HIS A 98 -1.41 6.24 6.22
C HIS A 98 -2.04 6.63 7.56
N ALA A 99 -3.37 6.70 7.64
CA ALA A 99 -4.06 7.00 8.90
C ALA A 99 -3.81 5.91 9.96
N VAL A 100 -3.79 4.63 9.57
CA VAL A 100 -3.36 3.55 10.47
C VAL A 100 -1.96 3.81 11.01
N GLY A 101 -1.01 4.17 10.15
CA GLY A 101 0.38 4.47 10.52
C GLY A 101 0.49 5.68 11.44
N ARG A 102 -0.20 6.79 11.14
CA ARG A 102 -0.21 7.99 11.99
C ARG A 102 -0.73 7.68 13.41
N GLU A 103 -1.83 6.95 13.51
CA GLU A 103 -2.39 6.60 14.81
C GLU A 103 -1.57 5.50 15.53
N THR A 104 -0.90 4.60 14.79
CA THR A 104 0.07 3.66 15.37
C THR A 104 1.24 4.41 16.00
N PHE A 105 1.84 5.39 15.28
CA PHE A 105 2.91 6.20 15.84
C PHE A 105 2.46 6.98 17.09
N ARG A 106 1.25 7.53 17.08
CA ARG A 106 0.69 8.22 18.26
C ARG A 106 0.67 7.32 19.51
N ILE A 107 0.40 6.02 19.33
CA ILE A 107 0.35 5.04 20.42
C ILE A 107 1.77 4.59 20.82
N LYS A 108 2.65 4.35 19.83
CA LYS A 108 4.00 3.78 20.06
C LYS A 108 5.02 4.83 20.46
N GLY A 109 4.89 6.07 20.02
CA GLY A 109 5.74 7.21 20.35
C GLY A 109 7.09 7.26 19.66
N ASN A 110 7.44 6.26 18.84
CA ASN A 110 8.71 6.22 18.09
C ASN A 110 8.58 5.44 16.77
N ILE A 111 9.50 5.71 15.83
CA ILE A 111 9.50 5.10 14.49
C ILE A 111 9.75 3.59 14.55
N HIS A 112 10.71 3.13 15.35
CA HIS A 112 11.09 1.71 15.41
C HIS A 112 9.90 0.82 15.81
N ASP A 113 9.21 1.15 16.89
CA ASP A 113 8.07 0.36 17.39
C ASP A 113 6.85 0.47 16.48
N SER A 114 6.67 1.63 15.84
CA SER A 114 5.62 1.83 14.83
C SER A 114 5.86 0.96 13.60
N PHE A 115 7.09 0.93 13.10
CA PHE A 115 7.48 0.10 11.96
C PHE A 115 7.35 -1.40 12.27
N SER A 116 7.69 -1.82 13.50
CA SER A 116 7.50 -3.21 13.93
C SER A 116 6.03 -3.66 13.95
N ALA A 117 5.09 -2.73 14.06
CA ALA A 117 3.66 -3.00 14.04
C ALA A 117 3.04 -2.90 12.62
N CYS A 118 3.71 -2.22 11.68
CA CYS A 118 3.28 -2.05 10.30
C CYS A 118 3.65 -3.26 9.44
N ASP A 119 2.99 -3.39 8.29
CA ASP A 119 3.31 -4.34 7.24
C ASP A 119 3.18 -3.68 5.84
N GLN A 120 3.32 -4.50 4.78
CA GLN A 120 3.30 -4.05 3.40
C GLN A 120 1.91 -3.71 2.84
N THR A 121 0.86 -3.79 3.64
CA THR A 121 -0.52 -3.54 3.21
C THR A 121 -0.63 -2.21 2.46
N CYS A 122 -1.33 -2.23 1.34
CA CYS A 122 -1.58 -1.05 0.51
C CYS A 122 -0.30 -0.25 0.20
N HIS A 123 0.68 -0.92 -0.40
CA HIS A 123 1.98 -0.32 -0.75
C HIS A 123 2.72 0.31 0.44
N SER A 124 2.69 -0.40 1.57
CA SER A 124 3.45 0.01 2.77
C SER A 124 3.05 1.35 3.39
N GLY A 125 1.84 1.83 3.13
CA GLY A 125 1.40 3.16 3.59
C GLY A 125 1.40 3.36 5.11
N CYS A 126 1.31 2.28 5.90
CA CYS A 126 1.43 2.36 7.37
C CYS A 126 2.79 2.93 7.80
N TYR A 127 3.88 2.54 7.15
CA TYR A 127 5.21 3.10 7.41
C TYR A 127 5.24 4.60 7.09
N HIS A 128 4.65 4.99 5.97
CA HIS A 128 4.61 6.37 5.52
C HIS A 128 3.84 7.26 6.51
N GLY A 129 2.66 6.83 6.94
CA GLY A 129 1.87 7.53 7.95
C GLY A 129 2.59 7.67 9.29
N SER A 130 3.39 6.66 9.70
CA SER A 130 4.22 6.75 10.90
C SER A 130 5.27 7.86 10.79
N VAL A 131 5.93 8.00 9.63
CA VAL A 131 6.90 9.08 9.36
C VAL A 131 6.22 10.44 9.30
N GLU A 132 5.04 10.52 8.68
CA GLU A 132 4.24 11.75 8.67
C GLU A 132 3.97 12.24 10.08
N ARG A 133 3.50 11.36 10.96
CA ARG A 133 3.22 11.71 12.35
C ARG A 133 4.46 12.13 13.11
N PHE A 134 5.57 11.39 12.93
CA PHE A 134 6.86 11.74 13.53
C PHE A 134 7.30 13.17 13.16
N LEU A 135 7.19 13.53 11.89
CA LEU A 135 7.61 14.84 11.41
C LEU A 135 6.68 15.96 11.84
N ARG A 136 5.37 15.73 11.84
CA ARG A 136 4.34 16.73 12.14
C ARG A 136 4.09 16.91 13.64
N GLY A 137 4.42 15.91 14.45
CA GLY A 137 4.14 15.93 15.89
C GLY A 137 2.65 15.82 16.21
N GLU A 138 2.22 16.29 17.36
CA GLU A 138 0.82 16.23 17.81
C GLU A 138 -0.11 17.19 17.03
N ASP A 139 0.45 18.30 16.51
CA ASP A 139 -0.32 19.39 15.91
C ASP A 139 -0.64 19.21 14.42
N ILE A 140 -0.82 17.96 13.96
CA ILE A 140 -1.05 17.69 12.53
C ILE A 140 -2.30 18.37 11.96
N TYR A 141 -3.27 18.74 12.83
CA TYR A 141 -4.52 19.40 12.47
C TYR A 141 -4.66 20.80 13.10
N SER A 142 -3.61 21.30 13.76
CA SER A 142 -3.69 22.65 14.30
C SER A 142 -3.80 23.65 13.15
N GLN A 143 -4.78 24.53 13.24
CA GLN A 143 -4.99 25.62 12.27
C GLN A 143 -3.93 26.73 12.42
N VAL A 144 -2.98 26.56 13.35
CA VAL A 144 -1.87 27.51 13.49
C VAL A 144 -0.97 27.36 12.27
N GLU A 145 -0.92 28.40 11.47
CA GLU A 145 -0.10 28.50 10.26
C GLU A 145 1.40 28.51 10.59
N ARG A 146 1.93 27.37 11.03
CA ARG A 146 3.37 27.22 11.15
C ARG A 146 3.93 26.83 9.78
N HIS A 147 4.69 27.74 9.19
CA HIS A 147 5.49 27.46 8.01
C HIS A 147 6.89 27.03 8.46
N PRO A 148 7.25 25.74 8.35
CA PRO A 148 8.62 25.35 8.64
C PRO A 148 9.56 26.05 7.66
N SER A 149 10.69 26.53 8.17
CA SER A 149 11.75 27.07 7.31
C SER A 149 12.38 25.94 6.49
N GLN A 150 13.00 26.29 5.36
CA GLN A 150 13.74 25.32 4.54
C GLN A 150 14.86 24.64 5.35
N ALA A 151 15.50 25.36 6.28
CA ALA A 151 16.50 24.79 7.17
C ALA A 151 15.90 23.72 8.12
N GLU A 152 14.74 23.99 8.69
CA GLU A 152 14.02 23.04 9.55
C GLU A 152 13.58 21.79 8.78
N LEU A 153 13.10 21.94 7.55
CA LEU A 153 12.76 20.79 6.69
C LEU A 153 13.99 19.92 6.42
N LYS A 154 15.14 20.52 6.09
CA LYS A 154 16.39 19.80 5.85
C LYS A 154 16.92 19.08 7.09
N GLU A 155 16.87 19.73 8.24
CA GLU A 155 17.26 19.13 9.52
C GLU A 155 16.40 17.90 9.86
N LYS A 156 15.09 18.04 9.76
CA LYS A 156 14.15 16.92 9.99
C LYS A 156 14.35 15.79 8.98
N ALA A 157 14.55 16.12 7.71
CA ALA A 157 14.81 15.11 6.68
C ALA A 157 16.07 14.29 6.99
N ALA A 158 17.17 14.95 7.39
CA ALA A 158 18.42 14.29 7.72
C ALA A 158 18.33 13.36 8.95
N ALA A 159 17.43 13.69 9.89
CA ALA A 159 17.25 12.94 11.15
C ALA A 159 16.19 11.83 11.09
N ALA A 160 15.39 11.75 10.03
CA ALA A 160 14.18 10.94 10.02
C ALA A 160 14.42 9.43 9.91
N CYS A 161 15.46 9.00 9.18
CA CYS A 161 15.64 7.60 8.82
C CYS A 161 17.03 7.09 9.19
N ASP A 162 17.08 6.08 10.06
CA ASP A 162 18.31 5.44 10.51
C ASP A 162 18.92 4.57 9.38
N SER A 163 20.25 4.59 9.27
CA SER A 163 20.99 3.76 8.32
C SER A 163 21.12 2.29 8.75
N ASP A 164 20.91 1.99 10.02
CA ASP A 164 21.13 0.66 10.58
C ASP A 164 19.94 -0.31 10.45
N VAL A 165 18.85 0.13 9.82
CA VAL A 165 17.70 -0.73 9.53
C VAL A 165 17.84 -1.46 8.18
N PRO A 166 17.17 -2.62 8.00
CA PRO A 166 17.15 -3.33 6.71
C PRO A 166 16.76 -2.40 5.54
N VAL A 167 17.40 -2.59 4.38
CA VAL A 167 17.21 -1.75 3.18
C VAL A 167 15.74 -1.48 2.86
N ARG A 168 14.88 -2.51 2.93
CA ARG A 168 13.44 -2.37 2.67
C ARG A 168 12.73 -1.40 3.63
N LEU A 169 13.08 -1.44 4.92
CA LEU A 169 12.49 -0.55 5.93
C LEU A 169 13.05 0.86 5.80
N ARG A 170 14.34 0.98 5.47
CA ARG A 170 14.97 2.26 5.18
C ARG A 170 14.34 2.92 3.94
N PHE A 171 14.05 2.13 2.89
CA PHE A 171 13.30 2.62 1.73
C PHE A 171 11.93 3.16 2.14
N GLN A 172 11.15 2.41 2.93
CA GLN A 172 9.83 2.85 3.38
C GLN A 172 9.91 4.15 4.21
N CYS A 173 10.93 4.29 5.05
CA CYS A 173 11.16 5.52 5.79
C CYS A 173 11.46 6.70 4.87
N LEU A 174 12.41 6.56 3.97
CA LEU A 174 12.86 7.61 3.05
C LEU A 174 11.76 8.03 2.06
N HIS A 175 11.01 7.06 1.54
CA HIS A 175 9.88 7.31 0.67
C HIS A 175 8.74 8.01 1.44
N GLY A 176 8.42 7.52 2.64
CA GLY A 176 7.45 8.16 3.54
C GLY A 176 7.87 9.57 3.97
N LEU A 177 9.17 9.82 4.11
CA LEU A 177 9.70 11.17 4.33
C LEU A 177 9.32 12.11 3.17
N GLY A 178 9.41 11.65 1.92
CA GLY A 178 8.99 12.43 0.76
C GLY A 178 7.52 12.85 0.83
N HIS A 179 6.62 11.91 1.16
CA HIS A 179 5.20 12.20 1.40
C HIS A 179 5.04 13.27 2.50
N ALA A 180 5.69 13.07 3.63
CA ALA A 180 5.58 13.97 4.77
C ALA A 180 6.11 15.38 4.45
N LEU A 181 7.18 15.51 3.68
CA LEU A 181 7.72 16.81 3.24
C LEU A 181 6.71 17.58 2.38
N MET A 182 5.92 16.90 1.55
CA MET A 182 4.83 17.55 0.78
C MET A 182 3.78 18.15 1.71
N PHE A 183 3.35 17.42 2.74
CA PHE A 183 2.45 17.97 3.76
C PHE A 183 3.07 19.18 4.48
N PHE A 184 4.33 19.07 4.91
CA PHE A 184 5.02 20.13 5.61
C PHE A 184 5.21 21.39 4.78
N SER A 185 5.50 21.23 3.48
CA SER A 185 5.68 22.34 2.55
C SER A 185 4.35 22.92 2.04
N ARG A 186 3.20 22.39 2.49
CA ARG A 186 1.87 22.70 1.94
C ARG A 186 1.78 22.39 0.46
N TYR A 187 2.21 21.18 0.09
CA TYR A 187 2.24 20.69 -1.28
C TYR A 187 3.05 21.52 -2.26
N LYS A 188 4.05 22.24 -1.76
CA LYS A 188 5.00 22.95 -2.63
C LYS A 188 6.09 21.98 -3.07
N LEU A 189 6.06 21.64 -4.35
CA LEU A 189 6.95 20.61 -4.92
C LEU A 189 8.44 20.96 -4.76
N ALA A 190 8.86 22.16 -5.18
CA ALA A 190 10.27 22.54 -5.14
C ALA A 190 10.89 22.54 -3.72
N PRO A 191 10.29 23.15 -2.67
CA PRO A 191 10.83 23.07 -1.30
C PRO A 191 10.91 21.64 -0.77
N SER A 192 9.97 20.76 -1.14
CA SER A 192 9.98 19.35 -0.72
C SER A 192 11.14 18.58 -1.33
N LEU A 193 11.37 18.75 -2.64
CA LEU A 193 12.51 18.15 -3.35
C LEU A 193 13.85 18.65 -2.80
N GLU A 194 13.98 19.96 -2.57
CA GLU A 194 15.19 20.56 -1.99
C GLU A 194 15.46 20.10 -0.55
N ALA A 195 14.43 19.71 0.21
CA ALA A 195 14.62 19.14 1.54
C ALA A 195 15.22 17.73 1.45
N CYS A 196 14.81 16.91 0.47
CA CYS A 196 15.42 15.61 0.19
C CYS A 196 16.91 15.72 -0.17
N ASP A 197 17.37 16.84 -0.77
CA ASP A 197 18.78 17.07 -1.12
C ASP A 197 19.71 17.09 0.12
N ALA A 198 19.16 17.23 1.33
CA ALA A 198 19.92 17.15 2.57
C ALA A 198 20.38 15.72 2.92
N LEU A 199 19.81 14.72 2.30
CA LEU A 199 20.22 13.32 2.48
C LEU A 199 21.56 13.06 1.77
N ILE A 200 22.45 12.34 2.45
CA ILE A 200 23.85 12.18 2.00
C ILE A 200 23.94 11.25 0.77
N GLU A 201 23.28 10.09 0.85
CA GLU A 201 23.36 9.07 -0.18
C GLU A 201 22.41 9.36 -1.35
N GLU A 202 22.87 9.14 -2.57
CA GLU A 202 22.07 9.34 -3.78
C GLU A 202 20.80 8.49 -3.77
N TRP A 203 20.92 7.21 -3.42
CA TRP A 203 19.77 6.31 -3.30
C TRP A 203 18.74 6.81 -2.28
N SER A 204 19.20 7.39 -1.15
CA SER A 204 18.32 7.97 -0.14
C SER A 204 17.58 9.19 -0.68
N ARG A 205 18.27 10.05 -1.44
CA ARG A 205 17.64 11.20 -2.12
C ARG A 205 16.58 10.74 -3.13
N GLN A 206 16.92 9.78 -3.99
CA GLN A 206 16.02 9.22 -5.00
C GLN A 206 14.77 8.61 -4.36
N SER A 207 14.92 7.83 -3.28
CA SER A 207 13.79 7.27 -2.53
C SER A 207 12.87 8.36 -1.99
N CYS A 208 13.43 9.44 -1.45
CA CYS A 208 12.69 10.61 -0.96
C CYS A 208 11.98 11.36 -2.10
N TYR A 209 12.64 11.60 -3.24
CA TYR A 209 12.02 12.23 -4.42
C TYR A 209 10.83 11.41 -4.93
N GLY A 210 10.96 10.07 -4.95
CA GLY A 210 9.86 9.18 -5.31
C GLY A 210 8.62 9.39 -4.44
N GLY A 211 8.79 9.55 -3.13
CA GLY A 211 7.71 9.87 -2.19
C GLY A 211 7.09 11.25 -2.43
N VAL A 212 7.93 12.26 -2.70
CA VAL A 212 7.45 13.62 -3.04
C VAL A 212 6.59 13.60 -4.31
N PHE A 213 7.05 12.95 -5.39
CA PHE A 213 6.28 12.87 -6.62
C PHE A 213 5.03 12.00 -6.49
N MET A 214 5.10 10.90 -5.73
CA MET A 214 3.93 10.08 -5.48
C MET A 214 2.85 10.87 -4.73
N GLU A 215 3.20 11.65 -3.71
CA GLU A 215 2.26 12.50 -2.99
C GLU A 215 1.66 13.57 -3.90
N ASN A 216 2.45 14.21 -4.75
CA ASN A 216 1.96 15.19 -5.73
C ASN A 216 0.90 14.61 -6.68
N LEU A 217 1.04 13.32 -7.03
CA LEU A 217 0.13 12.63 -7.94
C LEU A 217 -1.11 12.07 -7.25
N SER A 218 -0.96 11.53 -6.02
CA SER A 218 -1.98 10.73 -5.33
C SER A 218 -2.67 11.47 -4.19
N SER A 219 -2.32 12.74 -3.91
CA SER A 219 -2.96 13.52 -2.86
C SER A 219 -4.49 13.52 -3.01
N SER A 220 -5.17 13.30 -1.89
CA SER A 220 -6.63 13.41 -1.80
C SER A 220 -7.19 14.81 -2.01
N THR A 221 -6.31 15.83 -2.08
CA THR A 221 -6.66 17.23 -2.30
C THR A 221 -6.17 17.67 -3.70
N PRO A 222 -6.94 17.40 -4.77
CA PRO A 222 -6.50 17.62 -6.15
C PRO A 222 -6.04 19.04 -6.46
N GLU A 223 -6.63 20.05 -5.80
CA GLU A 223 -6.31 21.47 -6.00
C GLU A 223 -4.94 21.88 -5.43
N LEU A 224 -4.37 21.03 -4.57
CA LEU A 224 -3.00 21.23 -4.03
C LEU A 224 -1.93 20.57 -4.89
N ARG A 225 -2.32 19.70 -5.83
CA ARG A 225 -1.38 18.98 -6.70
C ARG A 225 -0.81 19.94 -7.74
N ASP A 226 0.51 19.98 -7.86
CA ASP A 226 1.21 20.72 -8.91
C ASP A 226 1.22 19.90 -10.21
N LEU A 227 0.09 19.92 -10.94
CA LEU A 227 -0.16 19.16 -12.16
C LEU A 227 -0.77 20.05 -13.25
N SER A 228 -0.52 19.70 -14.50
CA SER A 228 -1.16 20.33 -15.65
C SER A 228 -2.45 19.61 -16.07
N PRO A 229 -3.49 20.33 -16.48
CA PRO A 229 -4.69 19.72 -17.04
C PRO A 229 -4.50 19.25 -18.49
N THR A 230 -3.44 19.68 -19.20
CA THR A 230 -3.23 19.45 -20.63
C THR A 230 -1.85 18.91 -21.00
N ASP A 231 -0.82 19.09 -20.13
CA ASP A 231 0.54 18.63 -20.37
C ASP A 231 0.78 17.31 -19.64
N TYR A 232 0.92 16.22 -20.38
CA TYR A 232 1.15 14.88 -19.85
C TYR A 232 2.51 14.71 -19.16
N HIS A 233 3.47 15.59 -19.44
CA HIS A 233 4.84 15.52 -18.94
C HIS A 233 5.10 16.51 -17.79
N TYR A 234 4.16 17.39 -17.47
CA TYR A 234 4.29 18.28 -16.34
C TYR A 234 3.99 17.53 -15.03
N PRO A 235 4.80 17.71 -13.96
CA PRO A 235 5.89 18.66 -13.79
C PRO A 235 7.27 18.15 -14.27
N CYS A 236 7.41 16.91 -14.72
CA CYS A 236 8.69 16.26 -14.99
C CYS A 236 9.54 16.99 -16.05
N ASN A 237 8.90 17.62 -17.03
CA ASN A 237 9.59 18.41 -18.05
C ASN A 237 10.03 19.82 -17.56
N LYS A 238 9.66 20.21 -16.34
CA LYS A 238 9.96 21.54 -15.76
C LYS A 238 10.87 21.52 -14.54
N VAL A 239 10.83 20.42 -13.75
CA VAL A 239 11.73 20.29 -12.59
C VAL A 239 13.20 20.21 -13.00
N ASP A 240 14.10 20.48 -12.07
CA ASP A 240 15.54 20.33 -12.28
C ASP A 240 15.87 18.90 -12.75
N THR A 241 16.88 18.78 -13.62
CA THR A 241 17.29 17.52 -14.26
C THR A 241 17.55 16.39 -13.26
N ARG A 242 18.12 16.72 -12.07
CA ARG A 242 18.40 15.74 -11.00
C ARG A 242 17.15 15.03 -10.45
N TYR A 243 15.95 15.63 -10.61
CA TYR A 243 14.69 15.07 -10.11
C TYR A 243 13.89 14.34 -11.19
N ARG A 244 14.21 14.57 -12.48
CA ARG A 244 13.37 14.11 -13.61
C ARG A 244 13.22 12.61 -13.68
N GLY A 245 14.28 11.87 -13.38
CA GLY A 245 14.25 10.41 -13.39
C GLY A 245 13.14 9.88 -12.48
N GLU A 246 13.16 10.27 -11.20
CA GLU A 246 12.16 9.85 -10.21
C GLU A 246 10.76 10.43 -10.50
N CYS A 247 10.69 11.62 -11.10
CA CYS A 247 9.43 12.18 -11.56
C CYS A 247 8.78 11.28 -12.61
N TYR A 248 9.52 10.87 -13.64
CA TYR A 248 9.00 10.00 -14.70
C TYR A 248 8.67 8.58 -14.23
N VAL A 249 9.31 8.07 -13.16
CA VAL A 249 8.93 6.81 -12.50
C VAL A 249 7.51 6.87 -11.90
N MET A 250 6.97 8.07 -11.66
CA MET A 250 5.64 8.28 -11.09
C MET A 250 4.60 8.83 -12.10
N GLN A 251 5.02 9.41 -13.22
CA GLN A 251 4.20 10.27 -14.07
C GLN A 251 3.01 9.58 -14.76
N THR A 252 3.09 8.28 -15.05
CA THR A 252 2.06 7.59 -15.84
C THR A 252 0.73 7.43 -15.10
N SER A 253 0.73 7.49 -13.77
CA SER A 253 -0.51 7.54 -13.00
C SER A 253 -1.34 8.78 -13.37
N ARG A 254 -0.67 9.95 -13.60
CA ARG A 254 -1.35 11.15 -14.09
C ARG A 254 -1.86 10.97 -15.53
N MET A 255 -1.08 10.37 -16.40
CA MET A 255 -1.51 10.09 -17.78
C MET A 255 -2.74 9.19 -17.81
N THR A 256 -2.78 8.18 -16.94
CA THR A 256 -3.93 7.29 -16.76
C THR A 256 -5.16 8.05 -16.23
N GLU A 257 -4.98 8.91 -15.23
CA GLU A 257 -6.04 9.79 -14.69
C GLU A 257 -6.61 10.72 -15.78
N MET A 258 -5.76 11.19 -16.70
CA MET A 258 -6.16 11.99 -17.86
C MET A 258 -6.82 11.17 -18.99
N GLY A 259 -7.04 9.86 -18.79
CA GLY A 259 -7.78 8.98 -19.68
C GLY A 259 -6.96 8.36 -20.83
N LEU A 260 -5.62 8.38 -20.77
CA LEU A 260 -4.80 7.74 -21.78
C LEU A 260 -4.82 6.22 -21.63
N SER A 261 -4.93 5.52 -22.77
CA SER A 261 -4.73 4.06 -22.81
C SER A 261 -3.25 3.70 -22.63
N ALA A 262 -2.96 2.47 -22.20
CA ALA A 262 -1.58 2.00 -22.02
C ALA A 262 -0.73 2.17 -23.31
N SER A 263 -1.28 1.88 -24.49
CA SER A 263 -0.58 2.09 -25.75
C SER A 263 -0.21 3.55 -25.97
N ARG A 264 -1.13 4.45 -25.68
CA ARG A 264 -0.88 5.88 -25.79
C ARG A 264 0.15 6.39 -24.79
N ILE A 265 0.14 5.85 -23.56
CA ILE A 265 1.14 6.16 -22.55
C ILE A 265 2.53 5.71 -23.01
N PHE A 266 2.68 4.53 -23.60
CA PHE A 266 3.95 4.09 -24.19
C PHE A 266 4.47 5.03 -25.29
N GLU A 267 3.59 5.61 -26.10
CA GLU A 267 3.95 6.62 -27.11
C GLU A 267 4.38 7.94 -26.45
N GLU A 268 3.70 8.38 -25.40
CA GLU A 268 4.09 9.57 -24.66
C GLU A 268 5.44 9.37 -23.95
N CYS A 269 5.70 8.20 -23.36
CA CYS A 269 6.99 7.90 -22.75
C CYS A 269 8.16 8.07 -23.73
N GLN A 270 8.01 7.66 -25.01
CA GLN A 270 9.05 7.88 -26.03
C GLN A 270 9.38 9.37 -26.23
N LYS A 271 8.41 10.26 -26.02
CA LYS A 271 8.62 11.71 -26.18
C LYS A 271 9.41 12.32 -25.02
N SER A 272 9.57 11.61 -23.90
CA SER A 272 10.38 12.06 -22.76
C SER A 272 11.90 11.93 -22.99
N GLY A 273 12.32 11.39 -24.15
CA GLY A 273 13.73 11.28 -24.54
C GLY A 273 14.50 10.31 -23.64
N GLU A 274 15.52 10.79 -22.95
CA GLU A 274 16.34 9.96 -22.03
C GLU A 274 15.55 9.36 -20.86
N TYR A 275 14.34 9.85 -20.58
CA TYR A 275 13.46 9.33 -19.51
C TYR A 275 12.41 8.33 -20.03
N ASP A 276 12.53 7.84 -21.29
CA ASP A 276 11.60 6.83 -21.84
C ASP A 276 11.53 5.58 -20.98
N LEU A 277 12.68 5.04 -20.52
CA LEU A 277 12.68 3.83 -19.69
C LEU A 277 12.13 4.06 -18.28
N PRO A 278 12.47 5.12 -17.53
CA PRO A 278 11.79 5.49 -16.28
C PRO A 278 10.27 5.64 -16.43
N CYS A 279 9.82 6.33 -17.50
CA CYS A 279 8.40 6.47 -17.81
C CYS A 279 7.75 5.12 -18.13
N THR A 280 8.43 4.27 -18.90
CA THR A 280 7.94 2.93 -19.24
C THR A 280 7.90 2.00 -18.01
N LEU A 281 8.82 2.16 -17.05
CA LEU A 281 8.74 1.47 -15.75
C LEU A 281 7.51 1.95 -14.96
N SER A 282 7.22 3.23 -14.98
CA SER A 282 6.06 3.83 -14.32
C SER A 282 4.73 3.19 -14.77
N ILE A 283 4.50 3.05 -16.10
CA ILE A 283 3.28 2.37 -16.56
C ILE A 283 3.23 0.91 -16.10
N GLY A 284 4.36 0.22 -16.07
CA GLY A 284 4.44 -1.14 -15.51
C GLY A 284 3.98 -1.18 -14.06
N ARG A 285 4.45 -0.25 -13.21
CA ARG A 285 4.01 -0.10 -11.82
C ARG A 285 2.48 0.07 -11.73
N ASP A 286 1.89 0.94 -12.53
CA ASP A 286 0.45 1.19 -12.51
C ASP A 286 -0.35 -0.05 -12.95
N LEU A 287 0.15 -0.80 -13.94
CA LEU A 287 -0.46 -2.05 -14.42
C LEU A 287 -0.40 -3.19 -13.39
N SER A 288 0.43 -3.11 -12.36
CA SER A 288 0.49 -4.12 -11.30
C SER A 288 -0.84 -4.32 -10.58
N ASN A 289 -1.67 -3.28 -10.49
CA ASN A 289 -3.01 -3.37 -9.90
C ASN A 289 -3.93 -4.33 -10.67
N ASP A 290 -3.81 -4.39 -11.99
CA ASP A 290 -4.56 -5.33 -12.83
C ASP A 290 -4.16 -6.79 -12.51
N VAL A 291 -2.86 -7.04 -12.30
CA VAL A 291 -2.35 -8.37 -11.91
C VAL A 291 -2.93 -8.84 -10.58
N ARG A 292 -3.00 -7.95 -9.60
CA ARG A 292 -3.56 -8.26 -8.25
C ARG A 292 -5.01 -8.73 -8.30
N ILE A 293 -5.75 -8.36 -9.33
CA ILE A 293 -7.14 -8.78 -9.56
C ILE A 293 -7.28 -9.90 -10.61
N GLY A 294 -6.19 -10.62 -10.89
CA GLY A 294 -6.20 -11.79 -11.76
C GLY A 294 -6.00 -11.50 -13.25
N GLN A 295 -5.65 -10.27 -13.63
CA GLN A 295 -5.45 -9.88 -15.03
C GLN A 295 -3.99 -10.05 -15.48
N SER A 296 -3.32 -11.14 -15.08
CA SER A 296 -1.89 -11.38 -15.41
C SER A 296 -1.65 -11.44 -16.91
N ARG A 297 -2.45 -12.19 -17.67
CA ARG A 297 -2.25 -12.31 -19.14
C ARG A 297 -2.53 -11.00 -19.88
N PRO A 298 -3.64 -10.27 -19.65
CA PRO A 298 -3.85 -8.96 -20.26
C PRO A 298 -2.73 -7.96 -19.93
N THR A 299 -2.18 -8.00 -18.71
CA THR A 299 -1.07 -7.14 -18.31
C THR A 299 0.22 -7.50 -19.03
N ALA A 300 0.56 -8.80 -19.12
CA ALA A 300 1.71 -9.28 -19.89
C ALA A 300 1.60 -8.83 -21.36
N GLN A 301 0.43 -8.93 -22.00
CA GLN A 301 0.20 -8.48 -23.37
C GLN A 301 0.46 -6.98 -23.55
N LYS A 302 0.14 -6.14 -22.55
CA LYS A 302 0.47 -4.71 -22.60
C LYS A 302 1.98 -4.48 -22.64
N CYS A 303 2.78 -5.20 -21.82
CA CYS A 303 4.23 -5.13 -21.88
C CYS A 303 4.80 -5.73 -23.18
N GLU A 304 4.21 -6.82 -23.71
CA GLU A 304 4.59 -7.44 -24.99
C GLU A 304 4.37 -6.49 -26.19
N SER A 305 3.49 -5.49 -26.07
CA SER A 305 3.22 -4.52 -27.15
C SER A 305 4.38 -3.58 -27.44
N VAL A 306 5.39 -3.51 -26.58
CA VAL A 306 6.63 -2.79 -26.78
C VAL A 306 7.82 -3.76 -26.84
N ALA A 307 8.94 -3.33 -27.45
CA ALA A 307 10.08 -4.20 -27.72
C ALA A 307 11.34 -3.79 -26.91
N GLY A 308 12.31 -4.72 -26.83
CA GLY A 308 13.64 -4.46 -26.27
C GLY A 308 13.61 -3.99 -24.82
N GLU A 309 14.41 -2.98 -24.50
CA GLU A 309 14.54 -2.46 -23.13
C GLU A 309 13.23 -1.89 -22.56
N ARG A 310 12.35 -1.37 -23.41
CA ARG A 310 11.04 -0.88 -22.98
C ARG A 310 10.14 -2.00 -22.47
N ARG A 311 10.17 -3.20 -23.11
CA ARG A 311 9.46 -4.38 -22.60
C ARG A 311 9.99 -4.77 -21.23
N LEU A 312 11.32 -4.79 -21.07
CA LEU A 312 11.95 -5.09 -19.79
C LEU A 312 11.62 -4.03 -18.73
N ALA A 313 11.60 -2.74 -19.08
CA ALA A 313 11.22 -1.68 -18.16
C ALA A 313 9.75 -1.80 -17.71
N CYS A 314 8.80 -2.07 -18.63
CA CYS A 314 7.42 -2.35 -18.29
C CYS A 314 7.31 -3.56 -17.32
N MET A 315 7.96 -4.66 -17.68
CA MET A 315 8.00 -5.88 -16.86
C MET A 315 8.55 -5.60 -15.45
N ARG A 316 9.67 -4.86 -15.34
CA ARG A 316 10.27 -4.46 -14.06
C ARG A 316 9.33 -3.62 -13.22
N GLY A 317 8.63 -2.67 -13.83
CA GLY A 317 7.64 -1.86 -13.12
C GLY A 317 6.55 -2.71 -12.47
N VAL A 318 6.03 -3.70 -13.21
CA VAL A 318 5.05 -4.66 -12.65
C VAL A 318 5.68 -5.49 -11.53
N ILE A 319 6.87 -6.07 -11.76
CA ILE A 319 7.56 -6.94 -10.79
C ILE A 319 7.80 -6.21 -9.47
N TYR A 320 8.41 -5.03 -9.52
CA TYR A 320 8.79 -4.30 -8.31
C TYR A 320 7.55 -3.91 -7.51
N ALA A 321 6.52 -3.36 -8.17
CA ALA A 321 5.29 -2.99 -7.48
C ALA A 321 4.56 -4.18 -6.85
N LEU A 322 4.54 -5.35 -7.51
CA LEU A 322 3.92 -6.56 -6.94
C LEU A 322 4.69 -7.09 -5.73
N ILE A 323 6.02 -7.13 -5.81
CA ILE A 323 6.87 -7.61 -4.71
C ILE A 323 6.85 -6.62 -3.54
N ASP A 324 6.94 -5.32 -3.79
CA ASP A 324 6.84 -4.28 -2.75
C ASP A 324 5.52 -4.36 -1.97
N ASN A 325 4.46 -4.80 -2.63
CA ASN A 325 3.14 -4.95 -2.04
C ASN A 325 2.98 -6.17 -1.14
N THR A 326 3.75 -7.24 -1.38
CA THR A 326 3.52 -8.55 -0.74
C THR A 326 4.73 -9.13 -0.04
N TRP A 327 5.92 -8.68 -0.44
CA TRP A 327 7.24 -9.20 -0.03
C TRP A 327 7.44 -10.68 -0.35
N ASP A 328 6.71 -11.20 -1.32
CA ASP A 328 6.78 -12.58 -1.80
C ASP A 328 6.41 -12.73 -3.28
N GLY A 329 6.41 -13.98 -3.77
CA GLY A 329 6.17 -14.33 -5.16
C GLY A 329 4.70 -14.46 -5.58
N ARG A 330 3.72 -14.25 -4.68
CA ARG A 330 2.32 -14.65 -4.89
C ARG A 330 1.63 -14.10 -6.14
N TYR A 331 1.92 -12.87 -6.50
CA TYR A 331 1.36 -12.25 -7.71
C TYR A 331 2.36 -12.22 -8.86
N VAL A 332 3.64 -11.99 -8.55
CA VAL A 332 4.65 -11.81 -9.58
C VAL A 332 4.98 -13.09 -10.32
N LEU A 333 5.03 -14.24 -9.64
CA LEU A 333 5.36 -15.51 -10.29
C LEU A 333 4.25 -15.95 -11.27
N PRO A 334 2.94 -15.91 -10.91
CA PRO A 334 1.85 -16.11 -11.88
C PRO A 334 1.86 -15.10 -13.05
N PHE A 335 2.24 -13.85 -12.81
CA PHE A 335 2.42 -12.86 -13.88
C PHE A 335 3.54 -13.23 -14.83
N CYS A 336 4.68 -13.70 -14.33
CA CYS A 336 5.82 -14.07 -15.16
C CYS A 336 5.49 -15.22 -16.14
N VAL A 337 4.74 -16.23 -15.71
CA VAL A 337 4.35 -17.33 -16.60
C VAL A 337 3.20 -16.99 -17.57
N ALA A 338 2.62 -15.81 -17.42
CA ALA A 338 1.58 -15.33 -18.31
C ALA A 338 2.11 -14.73 -19.63
N PHE A 339 3.42 -14.50 -19.77
CA PHE A 339 4.02 -14.10 -21.05
C PHE A 339 3.93 -15.22 -22.07
N ALA A 340 3.78 -14.85 -23.37
CA ALA A 340 3.69 -15.83 -24.46
C ALA A 340 5.02 -16.52 -24.72
N GLU A 341 6.12 -15.74 -24.74
CA GLU A 341 7.44 -16.24 -25.06
C GLU A 341 8.15 -16.76 -23.82
N GLU A 342 8.77 -17.94 -23.93
CA GLU A 342 9.51 -18.56 -22.82
C GLU A 342 10.70 -17.70 -22.36
N SER A 343 11.36 -17.00 -23.28
CA SER A 343 12.45 -16.07 -22.97
C SER A 343 12.00 -14.91 -22.08
N ASP A 344 10.79 -14.37 -22.30
CA ASP A 344 10.20 -13.32 -21.48
C ASP A 344 9.81 -13.87 -20.11
N GLN A 345 9.23 -15.08 -20.04
CA GLN A 345 8.93 -15.76 -18.78
C GLN A 345 10.19 -15.95 -17.93
N GLN A 346 11.27 -16.45 -18.54
CA GLN A 346 12.55 -16.67 -17.84
C GLN A 346 13.16 -15.36 -17.35
N SER A 347 13.10 -14.31 -18.18
CA SER A 347 13.62 -12.98 -17.83
C SER A 347 12.82 -12.39 -16.66
N CYS A 348 11.50 -12.50 -16.67
CA CYS A 348 10.63 -12.06 -15.61
C CYS A 348 10.91 -12.81 -14.28
N ILE A 349 11.00 -14.13 -14.31
CA ILE A 349 11.27 -14.93 -13.11
C ILE A 349 12.67 -14.60 -12.55
N ARG A 350 13.67 -14.44 -13.42
CA ARG A 350 15.04 -14.07 -12.99
C ARG A 350 15.07 -12.69 -12.33
N GLU A 351 14.42 -11.70 -12.91
CA GLU A 351 14.32 -10.36 -12.35
C GLU A 351 13.60 -10.38 -10.99
N SER A 352 12.50 -11.13 -10.89
CA SER A 352 11.74 -11.28 -9.65
C SER A 352 12.57 -11.92 -8.52
N ILE A 353 13.30 -13.00 -8.83
CA ILE A 353 14.18 -13.67 -7.88
C ILE A 353 15.33 -12.73 -7.47
N GLY A 354 15.94 -12.02 -8.43
CA GLY A 354 16.96 -11.04 -8.15
C GLY A 354 16.49 -9.98 -7.16
N TYR A 355 15.32 -9.40 -7.39
CA TYR A 355 14.73 -8.38 -6.54
C TYR A 355 14.38 -8.90 -5.14
N LEU A 356 13.79 -10.10 -5.03
CA LEU A 356 13.52 -10.76 -3.75
C LEU A 356 14.81 -11.02 -2.95
N LYS A 357 15.89 -11.43 -3.61
CA LYS A 357 17.20 -11.68 -2.95
C LYS A 357 17.87 -10.39 -2.48
N THR A 358 17.97 -9.40 -3.36
CA THR A 358 18.77 -8.19 -3.11
C THR A 358 18.06 -7.19 -2.21
N THR A 359 16.78 -6.94 -2.44
CA THR A 359 16.00 -5.92 -1.73
C THR A 359 15.33 -6.49 -0.48
N PHE A 360 14.75 -7.70 -0.58
CA PHE A 360 14.04 -8.32 0.53
C PHE A 360 14.86 -9.34 1.30
N GLN A 361 16.11 -9.57 0.88
CA GLN A 361 17.07 -10.50 1.54
C GLN A 361 16.49 -11.91 1.75
N LYS A 362 15.60 -12.33 0.84
CA LYS A 362 15.01 -13.66 0.90
C LYS A 362 16.05 -14.74 0.63
N SER A 363 16.03 -15.79 1.44
CA SER A 363 16.86 -16.97 1.26
C SER A 363 16.42 -17.77 0.02
N VAL A 364 17.33 -18.61 -0.48
CA VAL A 364 17.02 -19.56 -1.57
C VAL A 364 15.86 -20.48 -1.19
N GLU A 365 15.79 -20.90 0.08
CA GLU A 365 14.71 -21.75 0.59
C GLU A 365 13.35 -21.05 0.53
N GLU A 366 13.25 -19.80 1.01
CA GLU A 366 12.01 -19.02 0.95
C GLU A 366 11.54 -18.80 -0.49
N ILE A 367 12.47 -18.49 -1.41
CA ILE A 367 12.15 -18.30 -2.84
C ILE A 367 11.68 -19.62 -3.45
N THR A 368 12.31 -20.75 -3.09
CA THR A 368 11.90 -22.07 -3.55
C THR A 368 10.49 -22.44 -3.08
N ASN A 369 10.18 -22.08 -1.83
CA ASN A 369 8.85 -22.28 -1.27
C ASN A 369 7.79 -21.43 -1.99
N ASP A 370 8.12 -20.14 -2.28
CA ASP A 370 7.24 -19.28 -3.10
C ASP A 370 6.99 -19.91 -4.49
N CYS A 371 8.04 -20.43 -5.14
CA CYS A 371 7.91 -21.10 -6.43
C CYS A 371 7.10 -22.39 -6.39
N ALA A 372 7.27 -23.18 -5.34
CA ALA A 372 6.47 -24.40 -5.14
C ALA A 372 4.99 -24.05 -4.93
N GLN A 373 4.74 -23.05 -4.11
CA GLN A 373 3.40 -22.63 -3.72
C GLN A 373 2.63 -21.97 -4.86
N TYR A 374 3.28 -21.06 -5.61
CA TYR A 374 2.60 -20.19 -6.57
C TYR A 374 2.71 -20.64 -8.03
N LEU A 375 3.69 -21.47 -8.37
CA LEU A 375 3.86 -22.05 -9.72
C LEU A 375 3.68 -23.57 -9.79
N GLY A 376 3.75 -24.28 -8.66
CA GLY A 376 3.79 -25.73 -8.65
C GLY A 376 5.06 -26.33 -9.28
N GLN A 377 6.08 -25.53 -9.55
CA GLN A 377 7.30 -25.92 -10.28
C GLN A 377 8.58 -25.47 -9.55
N PRO A 378 8.90 -26.06 -8.38
CA PRO A 378 10.07 -25.60 -7.58
C PRO A 378 11.40 -25.71 -8.33
N LYS A 379 11.61 -26.71 -9.18
CA LYS A 379 12.85 -26.90 -9.94
C LYS A 379 13.15 -25.75 -10.89
N ARG A 380 12.12 -25.19 -11.57
CA ARG A 380 12.30 -24.07 -12.51
C ARG A 380 12.86 -22.82 -11.84
N CYS A 381 12.51 -22.59 -10.59
CA CYS A 381 13.02 -21.46 -9.82
C CYS A 381 14.39 -21.73 -9.20
N LEU A 382 14.65 -22.95 -8.73
CA LEU A 382 15.95 -23.31 -8.14
C LEU A 382 17.10 -23.10 -9.12
N ASP A 383 16.94 -23.49 -10.39
CA ASP A 383 17.95 -23.31 -11.42
C ASP A 383 18.26 -21.82 -11.70
N LEU A 384 17.29 -20.93 -11.44
CA LEU A 384 17.44 -19.48 -11.61
C LEU A 384 17.89 -18.78 -10.32
N ALA A 385 17.51 -19.28 -9.16
CA ALA A 385 17.90 -18.73 -7.86
C ALA A 385 19.35 -19.06 -7.47
N SER A 386 19.90 -20.15 -7.99
CA SER A 386 21.26 -20.62 -7.71
C SER A 386 22.34 -19.96 -8.61
N ARG A 387 21.94 -19.26 -9.66
CA ARG A 387 22.78 -18.47 -10.57
C ARG A 387 22.86 -17.02 -10.12
#